data_dc91d669d1697183bdd807e187a310fe
#
_entry.id   dc91d669d1697183bdd807e187a310fe
#
_cell.length_a   1.000
_cell.length_b   1.000
_cell.length_c   1.000
_cell.angle_alpha   90.00
_cell.angle_beta   90.00
_cell.angle_gamma   90.00
#
_symmetry.space_group_name_H-M   'P 1'
#
loop_
_entity.id
_entity.type
_entity.pdbx_description
1 polymer ?
#
loop_
_entity_poly.entity_id
_entity_poly.type
_entity_poly.pdbx_seq_one_letter_code
_entity_poly.pdbx_strand_id
1 'polypeptide(L)'
;MESSGGVTSGLRPPSTNAVTVVKTSDGSSFTGLTSAFVDGKRFLYTANFTKGRVDVYDSTFQAVGLSTKHSSGNSNDDNKGPFSENAFVDEHLPDHYVPFNVQAIGNDIVVTYALHEGSSPFETDGPGLGFVDIYSSTGKLLRRLEHGDWLNAPWGVALAPLDFGAFSHDLLIGQFAGGGDTQSSGFIAAYDLTTGKLDGLLEDTSGKPLAINGIWSLSPGNVSPTNNDPAAAPAAEVYFTADRIMAPEGCLVT
;
A
#
# COMPACT_ATOMS: atom_id res chain seq x y z
N MET A 1 21.87 -19.26 -4.53
CA MET A 1 20.60 -18.54 -4.35
C MET A 1 20.90 -17.35 -3.47
N GLU A 2 20.97 -16.17 -4.07
CA GLU A 2 21.08 -14.95 -3.29
C GLU A 2 19.72 -14.73 -2.64
N SER A 3 19.69 -14.80 -1.30
CA SER A 3 18.52 -14.34 -0.56
C SER A 3 18.44 -12.83 -0.77
N SER A 4 17.42 -12.37 -1.46
CA SER A 4 17.15 -10.94 -1.57
C SER A 4 16.82 -10.41 -0.18
N GLY A 5 17.80 -9.85 0.52
CA GLY A 5 17.56 -9.14 1.76
C GLY A 5 16.72 -7.89 1.47
N GLY A 6 15.80 -7.51 2.37
CA GLY A 6 15.05 -6.27 2.25
C GLY A 6 16.01 -5.08 2.20
N VAL A 7 15.87 -4.25 1.18
CA VAL A 7 16.72 -3.07 0.97
C VAL A 7 15.86 -1.84 0.76
N THR A 8 16.16 -0.78 1.50
CA THR A 8 15.61 0.55 1.26
C THR A 8 16.76 1.49 0.92
N SER A 9 16.60 2.24 -0.17
CA SER A 9 17.58 3.24 -0.61
C SER A 9 16.92 4.59 -0.81
N GLY A 10 17.66 5.66 -0.51
CA GLY A 10 17.20 7.02 -0.65
C GLY A 10 18.11 7.82 -1.58
N LEU A 11 17.51 8.77 -2.31
CA LEU A 11 18.22 9.75 -3.12
C LEU A 11 17.91 11.16 -2.58
N ARG A 12 18.95 11.96 -2.37
CA ARG A 12 18.81 13.36 -1.97
C ARG A 12 19.50 14.27 -2.99
N PRO A 13 18.77 15.17 -3.64
CA PRO A 13 19.38 16.18 -4.50
C PRO A 13 20.39 17.04 -3.74
N PRO A 14 21.51 17.46 -4.36
CA PRO A 14 21.88 17.27 -5.76
C PRO A 14 22.58 15.94 -6.09
N SER A 15 22.66 14.99 -5.16
CA SER A 15 23.26 13.68 -5.42
C SER A 15 22.52 12.96 -6.55
N THR A 16 23.26 12.30 -7.43
CA THR A 16 22.75 11.41 -8.47
C THR A 16 22.82 9.93 -8.07
N ASN A 17 23.38 9.64 -6.90
CA ASN A 17 23.54 8.28 -6.40
C ASN A 17 22.59 8.02 -5.23
N ALA A 18 21.81 6.95 -5.34
CA ALA A 18 21.03 6.44 -4.22
C ALA A 18 21.94 5.82 -3.16
N VAL A 19 21.59 6.03 -1.90
CA VAL A 19 22.30 5.48 -0.74
C VAL A 19 21.40 4.45 -0.09
N THR A 20 21.90 3.23 0.11
CA THR A 20 21.21 2.22 0.91
C THR A 20 21.21 2.62 2.37
N VAL A 21 20.02 2.80 2.94
CA VAL A 21 19.83 3.25 4.33
C VAL A 21 19.36 2.11 5.24
N VAL A 22 18.66 1.11 4.69
CA VAL A 22 18.29 -0.11 5.39
C VAL A 22 18.69 -1.30 4.54
N LYS A 23 19.32 -2.28 5.15
CA LYS A 23 19.64 -3.57 4.55
C LYS A 23 19.48 -4.67 5.60
N THR A 24 18.62 -5.63 5.32
CA THR A 24 18.45 -6.81 6.18
C THR A 24 19.17 -8.01 5.57
N SER A 25 19.49 -9.00 6.39
CA SER A 25 20.11 -10.26 5.96
C SER A 25 19.33 -11.47 6.45
N ASP A 26 18.10 -11.24 6.90
CA ASP A 26 17.24 -12.25 7.55
C ASP A 26 16.21 -12.87 6.59
N GLY A 27 16.32 -12.60 5.29
CA GLY A 27 15.36 -13.03 4.27
C GLY A 27 14.12 -12.15 4.16
N SER A 28 14.17 -10.91 4.71
CA SER A 28 13.09 -9.93 4.50
C SER A 28 12.95 -9.54 3.03
N SER A 29 11.72 -9.29 2.58
CA SER A 29 11.40 -8.71 1.28
C SER A 29 10.42 -7.55 1.48
N PHE A 30 10.83 -6.34 1.11
CA PHE A 30 10.00 -5.15 1.23
C PHE A 30 9.26 -4.88 -0.07
N THR A 31 7.93 -4.93 -0.01
CA THR A 31 7.04 -4.74 -1.16
C THR A 31 6.34 -3.38 -1.19
N GLY A 32 6.38 -2.66 -0.08
CA GLY A 32 5.80 -1.32 0.04
C GLY A 32 6.56 -0.47 1.04
N LEU A 33 6.53 0.86 0.83
CA LEU A 33 7.27 1.84 1.62
C LEU A 33 6.50 3.15 1.72
N THR A 34 6.37 3.67 2.93
CA THR A 34 5.83 5.02 3.17
C THR A 34 6.49 5.69 4.36
N SER A 35 6.18 6.97 4.59
CA SER A 35 6.64 7.68 5.80
C SER A 35 5.54 8.54 6.38
N ALA A 36 5.50 8.64 7.70
CA ALA A 36 4.61 9.54 8.41
C ALA A 36 5.31 10.17 9.62
N PHE A 37 4.64 11.16 10.23
CA PHE A 37 5.10 11.81 11.44
C PHE A 37 4.32 11.29 12.65
N VAL A 38 5.06 11.02 13.74
CA VAL A 38 4.50 10.74 15.06
C VAL A 38 5.20 11.65 16.04
N ASP A 39 4.45 12.47 16.76
CA ASP A 39 4.97 13.45 17.74
C ASP A 39 6.10 14.32 17.18
N GLY A 40 5.94 14.76 15.91
CA GLY A 40 6.91 15.61 15.21
C GLY A 40 8.18 14.89 14.72
N LYS A 41 8.29 13.58 14.93
CA LYS A 41 9.39 12.75 14.43
C LYS A 41 8.93 11.98 13.19
N ARG A 42 9.80 11.88 12.19
CA ARG A 42 9.52 11.10 10.98
C ARG A 42 9.89 9.63 11.20
N PHE A 43 8.99 8.75 10.81
CA PHE A 43 9.20 7.32 10.75
C PHE A 43 8.97 6.80 9.34
N LEU A 44 9.66 5.73 9.01
CA LEU A 44 9.57 4.99 7.76
C LEU A 44 8.88 3.66 8.06
N TYR A 45 7.89 3.29 7.26
CA TYR A 45 7.12 2.06 7.38
C TYR A 45 7.35 1.22 6.14
N THR A 46 7.57 -0.08 6.33
CA THR A 46 7.77 -1.01 5.22
C THR A 46 6.84 -2.21 5.35
N ALA A 47 6.19 -2.61 4.27
CA ALA A 47 5.53 -3.90 4.19
C ALA A 47 6.60 -4.98 4.01
N ASN A 48 6.83 -5.79 5.04
CA ASN A 48 7.75 -6.92 4.98
C ASN A 48 6.98 -8.18 4.65
N PHE A 49 6.87 -8.45 3.36
CA PHE A 49 6.04 -9.51 2.80
C PHE A 49 6.44 -10.89 3.34
N THR A 50 7.72 -11.24 3.25
CA THR A 50 8.19 -12.57 3.68
C THR A 50 8.16 -12.78 5.19
N LYS A 51 8.15 -11.69 5.98
CA LYS A 51 8.05 -11.77 7.44
C LYS A 51 6.62 -11.60 7.96
N GLY A 52 5.67 -11.27 7.07
CA GLY A 52 4.27 -11.11 7.41
C GLY A 52 4.01 -9.98 8.40
N ARG A 53 4.76 -8.88 8.32
CA ARG A 53 4.63 -7.77 9.27
C ARG A 53 4.99 -6.43 8.65
N VAL A 54 4.58 -5.36 9.30
CA VAL A 54 5.08 -4.01 9.02
C VAL A 54 6.32 -3.78 9.88
N ASP A 55 7.45 -3.43 9.26
CA ASP A 55 8.63 -2.96 9.97
C ASP A 55 8.67 -1.43 9.99
N VAL A 56 9.13 -0.87 11.10
CA VAL A 56 9.21 0.58 11.29
C VAL A 56 10.66 0.98 11.59
N TYR A 57 11.07 2.10 11.00
CA TYR A 57 12.41 2.68 11.20
C TYR A 57 12.28 4.15 11.60
N ASP A 58 13.16 4.59 12.49
CA ASP A 58 13.24 6.00 12.89
C ASP A 58 13.95 6.87 11.84
N SER A 59 14.11 8.16 12.12
CA SER A 59 14.77 9.13 11.21
C SER A 59 16.27 8.87 11.01
N THR A 60 16.86 7.98 11.80
CA THR A 60 18.25 7.52 11.65
C THR A 60 18.34 6.15 10.98
N PHE A 61 17.18 5.64 10.50
CA PHE A 61 17.01 4.32 9.89
C PHE A 61 17.31 3.14 10.82
N GLN A 62 17.21 3.36 12.13
CA GLN A 62 17.28 2.29 13.10
C GLN A 62 15.89 1.65 13.26
N ALA A 63 15.86 0.32 13.29
CA ALA A 63 14.63 -0.42 13.49
C ALA A 63 14.01 -0.07 14.86
N VAL A 64 12.72 0.22 14.84
CA VAL A 64 11.92 0.41 16.07
C VAL A 64 11.36 -0.95 16.49
N GLY A 65 11.63 -1.35 17.72
CA GLY A 65 11.05 -2.56 18.29
C GLY A 65 9.55 -2.42 18.46
N LEU A 66 8.77 -3.11 17.62
CA LEU A 66 7.32 -3.21 17.79
C LEU A 66 7.03 -4.41 18.69
N SER A 67 6.22 -4.19 19.75
CA SER A 67 5.78 -5.28 20.62
C SER A 67 4.73 -6.10 19.88
N THR A 68 5.05 -7.35 19.57
CA THR A 68 4.09 -8.31 19.03
C THR A 68 3.86 -9.44 20.03
N LYS A 69 2.65 -9.98 20.11
CA LYS A 69 2.30 -11.10 21.01
C LYS A 69 3.15 -12.36 20.79
N HIS A 70 3.89 -12.45 19.68
CA HIS A 70 4.74 -13.60 19.33
C HIS A 70 6.21 -13.44 19.77
N SER A 71 6.58 -12.32 20.38
CA SER A 71 7.91 -12.14 20.94
C SER A 71 7.94 -12.71 22.37
N SER A 72 8.15 -14.06 22.48
CA SER A 72 8.45 -14.70 23.78
C SER A 72 9.88 -14.35 24.21
N GLY A 73 10.16 -13.08 24.43
CA GLY A 73 11.44 -12.60 24.91
C GLY A 73 11.24 -11.43 25.84
N ASN A 74 11.95 -11.42 26.97
CA ASN A 74 11.96 -10.33 27.95
C ASN A 74 12.08 -8.96 27.26
N SER A 75 10.95 -8.36 26.95
CA SER A 75 10.90 -7.03 26.33
C SER A 75 10.90 -5.94 27.39
N ASN A 76 12.04 -5.78 28.07
CA ASN A 76 12.46 -4.48 28.58
C ASN A 76 13.14 -3.72 27.42
N ASP A 77 12.43 -3.61 26.28
CA ASP A 77 12.96 -2.87 25.15
C ASP A 77 12.49 -1.41 25.29
N ASP A 78 13.36 -0.61 25.92
CA ASP A 78 13.18 0.84 26.08
C ASP A 78 13.12 1.58 24.72
N ASN A 79 13.22 0.86 23.60
CA ASN A 79 13.23 1.40 22.24
C ASN A 79 11.86 1.26 21.53
N LYS A 80 10.77 0.96 22.22
CA LYS A 80 9.43 0.82 21.63
C LYS A 80 8.89 2.11 21.01
N GLY A 81 9.44 3.26 21.38
CA GLY A 81 8.99 4.55 20.90
C GLY A 81 7.50 4.82 21.19
N PRO A 82 6.82 5.65 20.38
CA PRO A 82 5.42 6.03 20.59
C PRO A 82 4.41 4.99 20.06
N PHE A 83 4.86 3.78 19.68
CA PHE A 83 4.02 2.79 19.02
C PHE A 83 3.12 2.05 19.99
N SER A 84 1.93 1.70 19.48
CA SER A 84 0.93 0.94 20.23
C SER A 84 1.44 -0.47 20.58
N GLU A 85 0.91 -1.06 21.62
CA GLU A 85 1.05 -2.50 21.84
C GLU A 85 0.33 -3.24 20.71
N ASN A 86 0.95 -4.28 20.14
CA ASN A 86 0.50 -4.95 18.92
C ASN A 86 0.33 -4.01 17.71
N ALA A 87 1.27 -3.04 17.54
CA ALA A 87 1.23 -2.13 16.42
C ALA A 87 1.20 -2.88 15.08
N PHE A 88 0.30 -2.45 14.18
CA PHE A 88 0.07 -3.03 12.85
C PHE A 88 -0.34 -4.51 12.88
N VAL A 89 -1.03 -4.94 13.93
CA VAL A 89 -1.60 -6.27 14.04
C VAL A 89 -3.12 -6.17 14.04
N ASP A 90 -3.78 -6.92 13.16
CA ASP A 90 -5.20 -7.21 13.23
C ASP A 90 -5.38 -8.68 13.61
N GLU A 91 -5.93 -8.93 14.81
CA GLU A 91 -6.15 -10.27 15.35
C GLU A 91 -7.25 -11.05 14.60
N HIS A 92 -8.03 -10.37 13.74
CA HIS A 92 -9.09 -10.97 12.93
C HIS A 92 -8.67 -11.19 11.47
N LEU A 93 -7.43 -10.84 11.11
CA LEU A 93 -6.91 -11.15 9.78
C LEU A 93 -6.75 -12.67 9.67
N PRO A 94 -7.30 -13.30 8.61
CA PRO A 94 -7.11 -14.74 8.43
C PRO A 94 -5.64 -15.12 8.28
N ASP A 95 -5.31 -16.36 8.60
CA ASP A 95 -3.95 -16.88 8.45
C ASP A 95 -3.46 -16.74 7.01
N HIS A 96 -2.14 -16.61 6.86
CA HIS A 96 -1.45 -16.49 5.57
C HIS A 96 -1.65 -15.17 4.81
N TYR A 97 -2.44 -14.23 5.30
CA TYR A 97 -2.44 -12.88 4.75
C TYR A 97 -1.29 -12.07 5.34
N VAL A 98 -0.51 -11.45 4.46
CA VAL A 98 0.69 -10.70 4.83
C VAL A 98 0.63 -9.27 4.27
N PRO A 99 1.25 -8.28 4.93
CA PRO A 99 1.34 -6.93 4.38
C PRO A 99 1.98 -6.95 2.99
N PHE A 100 1.27 -6.38 2.01
CA PHE A 100 1.71 -6.30 0.62
C PHE A 100 2.11 -4.88 0.22
N ASN A 101 1.37 -3.87 0.70
CA ASN A 101 1.78 -2.46 0.62
C ASN A 101 1.45 -1.71 1.90
N VAL A 102 2.11 -0.57 2.08
CA VAL A 102 1.85 0.43 3.12
C VAL A 102 1.83 1.82 2.50
N GLN A 103 0.80 2.62 2.78
CA GLN A 103 0.66 3.98 2.25
C GLN A 103 0.13 4.93 3.32
N ALA A 104 0.82 6.05 3.51
CA ALA A 104 0.32 7.12 4.38
C ALA A 104 -0.78 7.92 3.64
N ILE A 105 -1.94 8.02 4.26
CA ILE A 105 -3.05 8.86 3.82
C ILE A 105 -3.38 9.83 4.96
N GLY A 106 -3.00 11.08 4.79
CA GLY A 106 -3.04 12.04 5.89
C GLY A 106 -2.11 11.62 7.03
N ASN A 107 -2.67 11.35 8.21
CA ASN A 107 -1.92 10.88 9.38
C ASN A 107 -2.11 9.38 9.66
N ASP A 108 -2.85 8.68 8.82
CA ASP A 108 -3.12 7.26 8.95
C ASP A 108 -2.26 6.45 7.99
N ILE A 109 -2.06 5.18 8.33
CA ILE A 109 -1.32 4.22 7.50
C ILE A 109 -2.31 3.17 7.00
N VAL A 110 -2.51 3.16 5.71
CA VAL A 110 -3.26 2.10 5.02
C VAL A 110 -2.30 0.94 4.75
N VAL A 111 -2.67 -0.25 5.20
CA VAL A 111 -1.94 -1.50 4.93
C VAL A 111 -2.81 -2.39 4.08
N THR A 112 -2.31 -2.79 2.94
CA THR A 112 -2.95 -3.81 2.10
C THR A 112 -2.33 -5.16 2.37
N TYR A 113 -3.12 -6.23 2.26
CA TYR A 113 -2.69 -7.59 2.51
C TYR A 113 -3.01 -8.47 1.31
N ALA A 114 -2.06 -9.33 0.96
CA ALA A 114 -2.25 -10.38 -0.03
C ALA A 114 -2.09 -11.76 0.62
N LEU A 115 -2.70 -12.77 0.03
CA LEU A 115 -2.51 -14.16 0.46
C LEU A 115 -1.10 -14.62 0.07
N HIS A 116 -0.39 -15.23 1.02
CA HIS A 116 0.94 -15.79 0.81
C HIS A 116 0.99 -17.24 1.25
N GLU A 117 1.04 -18.17 0.31
CA GLU A 117 0.98 -19.59 0.59
C GLU A 117 2.34 -20.27 0.47
N GLY A 118 2.67 -21.04 1.48
CA GLY A 118 3.87 -21.88 1.50
C GLY A 118 5.18 -21.08 1.45
N SER A 119 6.07 -21.47 0.54
CA SER A 119 7.39 -20.85 0.34
C SER A 119 7.49 -20.09 -0.97
N SER A 120 6.36 -19.74 -1.59
CA SER A 120 6.34 -18.91 -2.79
C SER A 120 7.02 -17.55 -2.51
N PRO A 121 7.82 -17.02 -3.40
CA PRO A 121 8.29 -15.64 -3.29
C PRO A 121 7.23 -14.61 -3.69
N PHE A 122 6.07 -15.05 -4.16
CA PHE A 122 4.98 -14.24 -4.69
C PHE A 122 3.69 -14.50 -3.90
N GLU A 123 2.77 -13.57 -4.01
CA GLU A 123 1.39 -13.68 -3.54
C GLU A 123 0.60 -14.72 -4.33
N THR A 124 -0.57 -15.06 -3.80
CA THR A 124 -1.57 -15.88 -4.47
C THR A 124 -2.74 -14.98 -4.85
N ASP A 125 -3.06 -14.97 -6.14
CA ASP A 125 -4.13 -14.14 -6.71
C ASP A 125 -5.44 -14.90 -6.81
N GLY A 126 -6.53 -14.16 -6.69
CA GLY A 126 -7.88 -14.64 -6.87
C GLY A 126 -8.92 -13.68 -6.30
N PRO A 127 -10.18 -13.75 -6.76
CA PRO A 127 -11.27 -12.95 -6.20
C PRO A 127 -11.39 -13.17 -4.69
N GLY A 128 -11.47 -12.08 -3.92
CA GLY A 128 -11.54 -12.13 -2.46
C GLY A 128 -10.19 -12.40 -1.77
N LEU A 129 -9.08 -12.57 -2.50
CA LEU A 129 -7.77 -12.84 -1.92
C LEU A 129 -7.03 -11.54 -1.61
N GLY A 130 -7.59 -10.73 -0.71
CA GLY A 130 -7.00 -9.50 -0.24
C GLY A 130 -7.76 -8.88 0.90
N PHE A 131 -7.06 -8.09 1.74
CA PHE A 131 -7.66 -7.28 2.79
C PHE A 131 -7.01 -5.90 2.80
N VAL A 132 -7.70 -4.93 3.40
CA VAL A 132 -7.17 -3.58 3.59
C VAL A 132 -7.56 -3.09 4.98
N ASP A 133 -6.56 -2.68 5.76
CA ASP A 133 -6.74 -2.10 7.08
C ASP A 133 -6.19 -0.68 7.13
N ILE A 134 -6.83 0.16 7.92
CA ILE A 134 -6.39 1.52 8.24
C ILE A 134 -5.92 1.53 9.68
N TYR A 135 -4.68 1.95 9.89
CA TYR A 135 -4.07 2.11 11.20
C TYR A 135 -3.72 3.58 11.45
N SER A 136 -3.68 3.98 12.70
CA SER A 136 -3.01 5.22 13.07
C SER A 136 -1.51 5.13 12.73
N SER A 137 -0.83 6.28 12.66
CA SER A 137 0.64 6.31 12.50
C SER A 137 1.39 5.59 13.62
N THR A 138 0.76 5.36 14.78
CA THR A 138 1.33 4.57 15.89
C THR A 138 0.99 3.08 15.83
N GLY A 139 0.32 2.63 14.77
CA GLY A 139 0.01 1.22 14.51
C GLY A 139 -1.25 0.68 15.20
N LYS A 140 -2.09 1.55 15.78
CA LYS A 140 -3.39 1.13 16.32
C LYS A 140 -4.36 0.90 15.16
N LEU A 141 -4.97 -0.29 15.07
CA LEU A 141 -6.03 -0.57 14.10
C LEU A 141 -7.22 0.39 14.34
N LEU A 142 -7.58 1.13 13.30
CA LEU A 142 -8.70 2.06 13.29
C LEU A 142 -9.91 1.46 12.59
N ARG A 143 -9.65 0.77 11.46
CA ARG A 143 -10.71 0.22 10.61
C ARG A 143 -10.17 -0.86 9.69
N ARG A 144 -10.98 -1.89 9.44
CA ARG A 144 -10.88 -2.76 8.27
C ARG A 144 -11.89 -2.30 7.23
N LEU A 145 -11.47 -2.23 5.96
CA LEU A 145 -12.39 -1.96 4.85
C LEU A 145 -13.28 -3.17 4.56
N GLU A 146 -14.43 -2.91 3.96
CA GLU A 146 -15.36 -3.95 3.53
C GLU A 146 -14.66 -4.91 2.56
N HIS A 147 -14.79 -6.20 2.84
CA HIS A 147 -14.18 -7.27 2.06
C HIS A 147 -15.17 -7.85 1.06
N GLY A 148 -14.68 -8.21 -0.12
CA GLY A 148 -15.47 -8.89 -1.15
C GLY A 148 -14.62 -9.34 -2.32
N ASP A 149 -15.25 -9.99 -3.32
CA ASP A 149 -14.58 -10.60 -4.47
C ASP A 149 -13.84 -9.59 -5.36
N TRP A 150 -14.06 -8.30 -5.17
CA TRP A 150 -13.33 -7.23 -5.86
C TRP A 150 -11.91 -7.00 -5.33
N LEU A 151 -11.55 -7.55 -4.15
CA LEU A 151 -10.20 -7.51 -3.62
C LEU A 151 -9.39 -8.70 -4.13
N ASN A 152 -8.27 -8.41 -4.80
CA ASN A 152 -7.39 -9.41 -5.37
C ASN A 152 -5.94 -8.90 -5.33
N ALA A 153 -5.18 -9.31 -4.33
CA ALA A 153 -3.84 -8.81 -4.05
C ALA A 153 -3.75 -7.27 -4.13
N PRO A 154 -4.49 -6.51 -3.28
CA PRO A 154 -4.52 -5.06 -3.32
C PRO A 154 -3.14 -4.46 -3.04
N TRP A 155 -2.69 -3.53 -3.91
CA TRP A 155 -1.42 -2.84 -3.73
C TRP A 155 -1.55 -1.32 -3.86
N GLY A 156 -2.15 -0.81 -4.91
CA GLY A 156 -2.29 0.62 -5.17
C GLY A 156 -3.20 1.28 -4.14
N VAL A 157 -2.76 2.39 -3.54
CA VAL A 157 -3.56 3.16 -2.56
C VAL A 157 -3.43 4.64 -2.86
N ALA A 158 -4.55 5.32 -3.04
CA ALA A 158 -4.60 6.77 -3.20
C ALA A 158 -5.88 7.35 -2.62
N LEU A 159 -5.85 8.62 -2.22
CA LEU A 159 -7.07 9.38 -1.95
C LEU A 159 -7.57 9.98 -3.27
N ALA A 160 -8.83 9.78 -3.59
CA ALA A 160 -9.46 10.38 -4.76
C ALA A 160 -9.42 11.91 -4.66
N PRO A 161 -9.22 12.62 -5.78
CA PRO A 161 -9.32 14.08 -5.82
C PRO A 161 -10.68 14.61 -5.34
N LEU A 162 -10.72 15.90 -4.98
CA LEU A 162 -11.93 16.56 -4.46
C LEU A 162 -13.08 16.63 -5.46
N ASP A 163 -12.77 16.57 -6.74
CA ASP A 163 -13.69 16.70 -7.87
C ASP A 163 -13.69 15.44 -8.76
N PHE A 164 -13.59 14.26 -8.12
CA PHE A 164 -13.56 12.95 -8.77
C PHE A 164 -14.96 12.32 -8.93
N GLY A 165 -15.95 13.13 -9.22
CA GLY A 165 -17.33 12.70 -9.46
C GLY A 165 -17.96 12.02 -8.25
N ALA A 166 -18.57 10.84 -8.45
CA ALA A 166 -19.24 10.08 -7.40
C ALA A 166 -18.30 9.60 -6.29
N PHE A 167 -17.02 9.42 -6.61
CA PHE A 167 -15.99 8.89 -5.71
C PHE A 167 -15.05 9.98 -5.14
N SER A 168 -15.51 11.25 -5.16
CA SER A 168 -14.73 12.36 -4.57
C SER A 168 -14.47 12.09 -3.09
N HIS A 169 -13.21 12.24 -2.66
CA HIS A 169 -12.73 11.98 -1.29
C HIS A 169 -12.67 10.51 -0.86
N ASP A 170 -12.99 9.56 -1.73
CA ASP A 170 -12.91 8.13 -1.40
C ASP A 170 -11.46 7.65 -1.36
N LEU A 171 -11.25 6.57 -0.63
CA LEU A 171 -10.00 5.83 -0.68
C LEU A 171 -10.03 4.86 -1.85
N LEU A 172 -9.14 5.07 -2.82
CA LEU A 172 -9.01 4.21 -3.98
C LEU A 172 -8.02 3.09 -3.70
N ILE A 173 -8.44 1.85 -3.97
CA ILE A 173 -7.64 0.65 -3.80
C ILE A 173 -7.51 -0.07 -5.15
N GLY A 174 -6.30 -0.08 -5.70
CA GLY A 174 -5.97 -0.78 -6.94
C GLY A 174 -5.51 -2.21 -6.66
N GLN A 175 -6.01 -3.14 -7.47
CA GLN A 175 -5.70 -4.56 -7.33
C GLN A 175 -4.53 -4.94 -8.23
N PHE A 176 -3.54 -5.64 -7.66
CA PHE A 176 -2.41 -6.13 -8.46
C PHE A 176 -2.88 -7.21 -9.43
N ALA A 177 -3.65 -8.18 -8.99
CA ALA A 177 -4.24 -9.29 -9.75
C ALA A 177 -3.33 -9.90 -10.82
N GLY A 178 -2.95 -11.13 -10.64
CA GLY A 178 -1.98 -11.86 -11.46
C GLY A 178 -2.17 -11.73 -12.96
N GLY A 179 -1.05 -11.54 -13.62
CA GLY A 179 -1.02 -11.38 -15.06
C GLY A 179 -1.34 -12.65 -15.81
N GLY A 180 -2.13 -12.53 -16.86
CA GLY A 180 -2.23 -13.53 -17.91
C GLY A 180 -3.53 -14.30 -18.01
N ASP A 181 -4.41 -14.22 -17.05
CA ASP A 181 -5.77 -14.76 -17.15
C ASP A 181 -6.78 -13.59 -17.20
N THR A 182 -7.63 -13.61 -18.21
CA THR A 182 -8.69 -12.60 -18.42
C THR A 182 -9.75 -12.59 -17.32
N GLN A 183 -9.69 -13.51 -16.37
CA GLN A 183 -10.61 -13.60 -15.23
C GLN A 183 -10.04 -12.98 -13.94
N SER A 184 -8.77 -12.61 -13.91
CA SER A 184 -8.09 -12.06 -12.74
C SER A 184 -7.63 -10.60 -12.92
N SER A 185 -8.31 -9.84 -13.76
CA SER A 185 -8.03 -8.42 -13.94
C SER A 185 -8.24 -7.65 -12.64
N GLY A 186 -7.29 -6.77 -12.32
CA GLY A 186 -7.43 -5.87 -11.18
C GLY A 186 -8.47 -4.80 -11.46
N PHE A 187 -9.22 -4.46 -10.43
CA PHE A 187 -10.12 -3.32 -10.43
C PHE A 187 -9.54 -2.18 -9.58
N ILE A 188 -10.16 -1.02 -9.65
CA ILE A 188 -9.93 0.05 -8.69
C ILE A 188 -11.23 0.20 -7.90
N ALA A 189 -11.17 -0.14 -6.62
CA ALA A 189 -12.30 -0.04 -5.70
C ALA A 189 -12.25 1.29 -4.95
N ALA A 190 -13.37 1.98 -4.84
CA ALA A 190 -13.54 3.21 -4.10
C ALA A 190 -14.28 2.92 -2.78
N TYR A 191 -13.73 3.44 -1.68
CA TYR A 191 -14.26 3.23 -0.34
C TYR A 191 -14.50 4.53 0.39
N ASP A 192 -15.70 4.68 0.96
CA ASP A 192 -15.98 5.75 1.92
C ASP A 192 -15.04 5.65 3.14
N LEU A 193 -14.22 6.66 3.33
CA LEU A 193 -13.26 6.69 4.44
C LEU A 193 -13.91 6.70 5.82
N THR A 194 -15.15 7.21 5.94
CA THR A 194 -15.85 7.33 7.21
C THR A 194 -16.42 5.99 7.67
N THR A 195 -16.94 5.20 6.74
CA THR A 195 -17.61 3.94 7.03
C THR A 195 -16.72 2.72 6.75
N GLY A 196 -15.77 2.84 5.82
CA GLY A 196 -14.95 1.74 5.30
C GLY A 196 -15.72 0.81 4.37
N LYS A 197 -16.89 1.24 3.90
CA LYS A 197 -17.70 0.47 2.95
C LYS A 197 -17.30 0.77 1.53
N LEU A 198 -17.52 -0.21 0.66
CA LEU A 198 -17.39 -0.03 -0.77
C LEU A 198 -18.48 0.90 -1.29
N ASP A 199 -18.08 1.99 -1.95
CA ASP A 199 -18.99 2.87 -2.68
C ASP A 199 -19.15 2.41 -4.14
N GLY A 200 -18.13 1.80 -4.72
CA GLY A 200 -18.19 1.23 -6.06
C GLY A 200 -16.82 0.87 -6.63
N LEU A 201 -16.85 0.42 -7.88
CA LEU A 201 -15.66 0.20 -8.70
C LEU A 201 -15.57 1.32 -9.73
N LEU A 202 -14.36 1.77 -10.04
CA LEU A 202 -14.17 2.67 -11.17
C LEU A 202 -14.61 1.99 -12.46
N GLU A 203 -15.31 2.72 -13.31
CA GLU A 203 -15.91 2.21 -14.54
C GLU A 203 -15.23 2.82 -15.78
N ASP A 204 -15.27 2.07 -16.86
CA ASP A 204 -14.92 2.58 -18.19
C ASP A 204 -16.06 3.44 -18.78
N THR A 205 -15.85 4.00 -19.96
CA THR A 205 -16.86 4.82 -20.66
C THR A 205 -18.12 4.05 -21.07
N SER A 206 -18.13 2.72 -20.96
CA SER A 206 -19.30 1.87 -21.21
C SER A 206 -20.10 1.54 -19.95
N GLY A 207 -19.66 2.00 -18.77
CA GLY A 207 -20.27 1.70 -17.48
C GLY A 207 -19.93 0.31 -16.94
N LYS A 208 -18.81 -0.28 -17.37
CA LYS A 208 -18.31 -1.54 -16.84
C LYS A 208 -17.11 -1.27 -15.94
N PRO A 209 -16.91 -2.11 -14.90
CA PRO A 209 -15.72 -2.00 -14.08
C PRO A 209 -14.45 -1.97 -14.93
N LEU A 210 -13.62 -0.96 -14.69
CA LEU A 210 -12.34 -0.78 -15.36
C LEU A 210 -11.39 -1.89 -14.92
N ALA A 211 -11.10 -2.82 -15.81
CA ALA A 211 -10.24 -3.97 -15.55
C ALA A 211 -8.84 -3.73 -16.10
N ILE A 212 -7.84 -3.68 -15.23
CA ILE A 212 -6.43 -3.43 -15.56
C ILE A 212 -5.59 -4.51 -14.89
N ASN A 213 -4.77 -5.20 -15.67
CA ASN A 213 -3.87 -6.21 -15.11
C ASN A 213 -2.65 -5.56 -14.46
N GLY A 214 -2.29 -6.04 -13.28
CA GLY A 214 -1.03 -5.68 -12.63
C GLY A 214 -0.98 -4.22 -12.17
N ILE A 215 -2.04 -3.69 -11.55
CA ILE A 215 -2.01 -2.34 -11.00
C ILE A 215 -1.03 -2.30 -9.83
N TRP A 216 0.05 -1.53 -9.98
CA TRP A 216 0.98 -1.24 -8.89
C TRP A 216 0.57 0.03 -8.15
N SER A 217 0.93 1.19 -8.61
CA SER A 217 0.68 2.42 -7.89
C SER A 217 -0.52 3.17 -8.42
N LEU A 218 -1.20 3.86 -7.51
CA LEU A 218 -2.16 4.90 -7.79
C LEU A 218 -1.59 6.23 -7.30
N SER A 219 -1.77 7.29 -8.08
CA SER A 219 -1.35 8.65 -7.70
C SER A 219 -2.38 9.65 -8.19
N PRO A 220 -2.94 10.48 -7.29
CA PRO A 220 -3.80 11.57 -7.74
C PRO A 220 -2.98 12.56 -8.57
N GLY A 221 -3.61 13.18 -9.56
CA GLY A 221 -3.03 14.26 -10.35
C GLY A 221 -2.56 15.39 -9.44
N ASN A 222 -1.38 15.91 -9.71
CA ASN A 222 -0.80 16.99 -8.95
C ASN A 222 -0.78 18.26 -9.80
N VAL A 223 -1.68 19.19 -9.52
CA VAL A 223 -1.54 20.54 -10.03
C VAL A 223 -0.37 21.18 -9.29
N SER A 224 0.75 21.34 -9.99
CA SER A 224 1.87 22.09 -9.42
C SER A 224 1.39 23.49 -9.01
N PRO A 225 1.53 23.90 -7.76
CA PRO A 225 1.12 25.23 -7.31
C PRO A 225 1.87 26.36 -8.02
N THR A 226 2.91 26.04 -8.78
CA THR A 226 3.68 26.98 -9.60
C THR A 226 3.25 27.02 -11.07
N ASN A 227 2.34 26.14 -11.48
CA ASN A 227 1.87 26.09 -12.85
C ASN A 227 0.52 26.78 -12.94
N ASN A 228 0.53 28.07 -13.34
CA ASN A 228 -0.68 28.83 -13.67
C ASN A 228 -1.21 28.51 -15.08
N ASP A 229 -0.82 27.37 -15.65
CA ASP A 229 -1.31 26.93 -16.93
C ASP A 229 -2.71 26.31 -16.76
N PRO A 230 -3.76 26.93 -17.29
CA PRO A 230 -5.12 26.37 -17.24
C PRO A 230 -5.28 25.07 -18.05
N ALA A 231 -4.25 24.68 -18.84
CA ALA A 231 -4.17 23.41 -19.54
C ALA A 231 -3.33 22.37 -18.74
N ALA A 232 -2.80 22.72 -17.56
CA ALA A 232 -2.19 21.73 -16.68
C ALA A 232 -3.26 20.71 -16.26
N ALA A 233 -2.85 19.43 -16.24
CA ALA A 233 -3.74 18.31 -15.94
C ALA A 233 -4.69 18.61 -14.78
N PRO A 234 -5.99 18.45 -14.97
CA PRO A 234 -6.97 18.73 -13.94
C PRO A 234 -6.68 17.95 -12.67
N ALA A 235 -6.98 18.56 -11.53
CA ALA A 235 -6.83 17.94 -10.22
C ALA A 235 -7.70 16.68 -10.05
N ALA A 236 -8.59 16.42 -10.99
CA ALA A 236 -9.54 15.31 -11.02
C ALA A 236 -8.97 14.00 -11.60
N GLU A 237 -7.70 13.97 -12.01
CA GLU A 237 -7.12 12.77 -12.63
C GLU A 237 -6.44 11.88 -11.58
N VAL A 238 -6.52 10.56 -11.80
CA VAL A 238 -5.75 9.55 -11.08
C VAL A 238 -4.90 8.80 -12.07
N TYR A 239 -3.61 8.80 -11.85
CA TYR A 239 -2.63 8.05 -12.63
C TYR A 239 -2.37 6.71 -11.98
N PHE A 240 -2.10 5.70 -12.80
CA PHE A 240 -1.70 4.38 -12.30
C PHE A 240 -0.49 3.84 -13.06
N THR A 241 0.23 2.94 -12.45
CA THR A 241 1.21 2.09 -13.12
C THR A 241 0.70 0.66 -13.13
N ALA A 242 0.88 -0.04 -14.24
CA ALA A 242 0.45 -1.41 -14.40
C ALA A 242 1.52 -2.23 -15.13
N ASP A 243 1.52 -3.54 -14.92
CA ASP A 243 2.42 -4.45 -15.61
C ASP A 243 2.11 -4.48 -17.11
N ARG A 244 3.18 -4.54 -17.91
CA ARG A 244 3.09 -4.58 -19.37
C ARG A 244 2.79 -5.99 -19.87
N ILE A 245 1.73 -6.63 -19.41
CA ILE A 245 1.28 -7.87 -20.00
C ILE A 245 0.14 -7.54 -20.96
N MET A 246 0.54 -7.30 -22.24
CA MET A 246 -0.34 -7.23 -23.41
C MET A 246 -1.58 -6.34 -23.33
N ALA A 247 -1.41 -5.08 -22.89
CA ALA A 247 -2.42 -4.09 -23.24
C ALA A 247 -2.26 -3.74 -24.74
N PRO A 248 -3.32 -3.72 -25.54
CA PRO A 248 -3.27 -3.10 -26.85
C PRO A 248 -2.84 -1.65 -26.69
N GLU A 249 -1.94 -1.19 -27.56
CA GLU A 249 -1.41 0.17 -27.53
C GLU A 249 -2.56 1.20 -27.44
N GLY A 250 -2.55 2.02 -26.39
CA GLY A 250 -3.34 3.25 -26.37
C GLY A 250 -4.47 3.33 -25.35
N CYS A 251 -4.29 2.96 -24.09
CA CYS A 251 -5.25 3.35 -23.06
C CYS A 251 -4.73 4.56 -22.27
N LEU A 252 -5.09 5.75 -22.73
CA LEU A 252 -5.13 6.95 -21.89
C LEU A 252 -6.55 7.00 -21.29
N VAL A 253 -6.67 6.86 -19.98
CA VAL A 253 -7.95 7.10 -19.29
C VAL A 253 -7.99 8.59 -18.97
N THR A 254 -8.86 9.31 -19.66
CA THR A 254 -9.22 10.70 -19.36
C THR A 254 -10.49 10.73 -18.54
#